data_6be0a2543faed5a4cdfccca1a1c97a64
#
_entry.id   6be0a2543faed5a4cdfccca1a1c97a64
#
_cell.length_a   1.000
_cell.length_b   1.000
_cell.length_c   1.000
_cell.angle_alpha   90.00
_cell.angle_beta   90.00
_cell.angle_gamma   90.00
#
_symmetry.space_group_name_H-M   'P 1'
#
loop_
_entity.id
_entity.type
_entity.pdbx_description
1 polymer ?
#
loop_
_entity_poly.entity_id
_entity_poly.type
_entity_poly.pdbx_seq_one_letter_code
_entity_poly.pdbx_strand_id
1 'polypeptide(L)'
;MVVKELFGKVKIYRLHTRVDNRGSLAYVFDESIDDFKARETRIYSMPKEGTFFGIHYRDESDPMTKFVTVIKGRGLDYVIDLRKESPTYLEWEQVELSEENALAVLIPAGFGHAFISLQNNTIQLYSVDRSGDGAHSKQINYKDSKIGLKLPVPISEISDYDLSAPFVSERGVVGE
;
A
#
# COMPACT_ATOMS: atom_id res chain seq x y z
N MET A 1 8.22 -6.76 14.33
CA MET A 1 8.22 -5.69 15.37
C MET A 1 7.82 -4.37 14.72
N VAL A 2 6.86 -3.63 15.32
CA VAL A 2 6.47 -2.28 14.86
C VAL A 2 7.65 -1.33 15.04
N VAL A 3 8.03 -0.62 13.98
CA VAL A 3 9.14 0.35 13.97
C VAL A 3 8.67 1.80 13.81
N LYS A 4 7.49 2.02 13.24
CA LYS A 4 6.86 3.34 13.08
C LYS A 4 5.34 3.18 12.99
N GLU A 5 4.61 4.22 13.39
CA GLU A 5 3.18 4.34 13.17
C GLU A 5 2.89 5.66 12.42
N LEU A 6 2.00 5.60 11.42
CA LEU A 6 1.54 6.76 10.66
C LEU A 6 0.07 7.03 10.97
N PHE A 7 -0.32 8.29 11.08
CA PHE A 7 -1.70 8.73 11.29
C PHE A 7 -2.40 8.07 12.50
N GLY A 8 -1.62 7.56 13.47
CA GLY A 8 -2.12 6.88 14.67
C GLY A 8 -2.77 5.51 14.43
N LYS A 9 -2.65 4.92 13.23
CA LYS A 9 -3.28 3.63 12.90
C LYS A 9 -2.52 2.74 11.92
N VAL A 10 -1.75 3.31 11.00
CA VAL A 10 -0.98 2.54 10.01
C VAL A 10 0.34 2.13 10.64
N LYS A 11 0.61 0.84 10.69
CA LYS A 11 1.82 0.30 11.33
C LYS A 11 2.86 -0.11 10.30
N ILE A 12 4.09 0.30 10.52
CA ILE A 12 5.24 -0.17 9.76
C ILE A 12 5.98 -1.20 10.60
N TYR A 13 6.11 -2.40 10.05
CA TYR A 13 6.81 -3.52 10.67
C TYR A 13 8.18 -3.70 10.04
N ARG A 14 9.16 -4.07 10.85
CA ARG A 14 10.35 -4.75 10.36
C ARG A 14 10.12 -6.24 10.47
N LEU A 15 10.22 -6.94 9.34
CA LEU A 15 10.08 -8.39 9.29
C LEU A 15 11.25 -9.04 10.04
N HIS A 16 10.98 -10.14 10.72
CA HIS A 16 12.02 -10.96 11.30
C HIS A 16 12.79 -11.66 10.17
N THR A 17 14.10 -11.45 10.11
CA THR A 17 14.98 -12.05 9.12
C THR A 17 16.11 -12.84 9.78
N ARG A 18 16.49 -13.97 9.18
CA ARG A 18 17.67 -14.75 9.51
C ARG A 18 18.58 -14.80 8.29
N VAL A 19 19.86 -14.58 8.49
CA VAL A 19 20.86 -14.59 7.40
C VAL A 19 21.96 -15.58 7.77
N ASP A 20 22.34 -16.44 6.81
CA ASP A 20 23.50 -17.32 6.91
C ASP A 20 24.23 -17.40 5.56
N ASN A 21 25.21 -18.30 5.43
CA ASN A 21 26.00 -18.47 4.20
C ASN A 21 25.20 -18.96 2.98
N ARG A 22 23.94 -19.36 3.15
CA ARG A 22 23.04 -19.79 2.07
C ARG A 22 22.14 -18.66 1.57
N GLY A 23 22.01 -17.55 2.34
CA GLY A 23 21.15 -16.43 2.03
C GLY A 23 20.33 -15.92 3.21
N SER A 24 19.14 -15.38 2.93
CA SER A 24 18.24 -14.83 3.91
C SER A 24 16.89 -15.55 3.94
N LEU A 25 16.32 -15.67 5.13
CA LEU A 25 14.95 -16.13 5.38
C LEU A 25 14.19 -15.00 6.08
N ALA A 26 13.10 -14.52 5.49
CA ALA A 26 12.21 -13.53 6.11
C ALA A 26 10.89 -14.19 6.52
N TYR A 27 10.44 -13.90 7.72
CA TYR A 27 9.13 -14.32 8.22
C TYR A 27 8.14 -13.19 7.88
N VAL A 28 7.30 -13.41 6.87
CA VAL A 28 6.33 -12.40 6.42
C VAL A 28 5.20 -12.25 7.42
N PHE A 29 4.75 -13.37 7.98
CA PHE A 29 3.76 -13.44 9.04
C PHE A 29 4.29 -14.29 10.18
N ASP A 30 4.39 -13.72 11.35
CA ASP A 30 4.70 -14.40 12.59
C ASP A 30 3.82 -13.83 13.71
N GLU A 31 3.99 -14.34 14.93
CA GLU A 31 3.23 -13.92 16.11
C GLU A 31 3.42 -12.44 16.50
N SER A 32 4.37 -11.73 15.87
CA SER A 32 4.57 -10.28 16.12
C SER A 32 3.57 -9.38 15.38
N ILE A 33 2.74 -9.97 14.51
CA ILE A 33 1.71 -9.27 13.73
C ILE A 33 0.33 -9.70 14.23
N ASP A 34 0.01 -9.38 15.48
CA ASP A 34 -1.19 -9.85 16.18
C ASP A 34 -2.51 -9.34 15.58
N ASP A 35 -2.50 -8.17 14.96
CA ASP A 35 -3.70 -7.48 14.48
C ASP A 35 -4.12 -7.89 13.07
N PHE A 36 -3.42 -8.84 12.42
CA PHE A 36 -3.66 -9.20 11.03
C PHE A 36 -3.68 -10.71 10.81
N LYS A 37 -4.72 -11.19 10.14
CA LYS A 37 -4.83 -12.58 9.68
C LYS A 37 -5.07 -12.60 8.18
N ALA A 38 -4.04 -12.94 7.41
CA ALA A 38 -4.16 -13.06 5.96
C ALA A 38 -5.22 -14.11 5.57
N ARG A 39 -6.17 -13.71 4.73
CA ARG A 39 -7.16 -14.58 4.10
C ARG A 39 -6.82 -14.85 2.64
N GLU A 40 -6.18 -13.86 2.00
CA GLU A 40 -5.74 -13.96 0.62
C GLU A 40 -4.40 -13.23 0.48
N THR A 41 -3.49 -13.82 -0.29
CA THR A 41 -2.18 -13.22 -0.60
C THR A 41 -1.99 -13.22 -2.11
N ARG A 42 -1.56 -12.09 -2.64
CA ARG A 42 -1.31 -11.85 -4.05
C ARG A 42 0.14 -11.44 -4.26
N ILE A 43 0.67 -11.71 -5.43
CA ILE A 43 2.00 -11.27 -5.85
C ILE A 43 1.81 -10.39 -7.08
N TYR A 44 2.34 -9.17 -7.01
CA TYR A 44 2.42 -8.26 -8.15
C TYR A 44 3.86 -8.28 -8.69
N SER A 45 4.01 -8.70 -9.94
CA SER A 45 5.27 -8.64 -10.66
C SER A 45 5.27 -7.40 -11.55
N MET A 46 6.22 -6.51 -11.33
CA MET A 46 6.37 -5.23 -12.01
C MET A 46 7.67 -5.26 -12.83
N PRO A 47 7.62 -5.60 -14.14
CA PRO A 47 8.83 -5.71 -14.97
C PRO A 47 9.59 -4.40 -15.13
N LYS A 48 8.88 -3.25 -15.10
CA LYS A 48 9.47 -1.94 -15.35
C LYS A 48 9.47 -1.07 -14.10
N GLU A 49 10.53 -0.29 -13.92
CA GLU A 49 10.55 0.86 -13.03
C GLU A 49 9.45 1.85 -13.43
N GLY A 50 8.84 2.52 -12.45
CA GLY A 50 7.74 3.45 -12.69
C GLY A 50 6.38 2.76 -12.92
N THR A 51 6.25 1.45 -12.69
CA THR A 51 4.93 0.80 -12.67
C THR A 51 4.16 1.29 -11.44
N PHE A 52 2.96 1.85 -11.66
CA PHE A 52 2.13 2.47 -10.65
C PHE A 52 0.80 1.75 -10.46
N PHE A 53 0.36 1.60 -9.20
CA PHE A 53 -0.95 1.10 -8.78
C PHE A 53 -1.57 2.08 -7.79
N GLY A 54 -2.84 2.41 -7.95
CA GLY A 54 -3.57 3.19 -6.96
C GLY A 54 -4.17 4.50 -7.49
N ILE A 55 -4.78 5.27 -6.66
CA ILE A 55 -5.01 5.11 -5.20
C ILE A 55 -6.24 4.24 -4.99
N HIS A 56 -6.10 3.11 -4.28
CA HIS A 56 -7.20 2.21 -3.97
C HIS A 56 -7.51 2.18 -2.48
N TYR A 57 -8.78 2.20 -2.11
CA TYR A 57 -9.19 2.19 -0.71
C TYR A 57 -10.44 1.35 -0.45
N ARG A 58 -10.65 1.03 0.80
CA ARG A 58 -11.90 0.53 1.38
C ARG A 58 -12.29 1.44 2.52
N ASP A 59 -13.57 1.73 2.64
CA ASP A 59 -14.11 2.48 3.76
C ASP A 59 -14.63 1.55 4.88
N GLU A 60 -15.18 2.17 5.91
CA GLU A 60 -15.69 1.45 7.07
C GLU A 60 -16.97 0.62 6.78
N SER A 61 -17.67 0.87 5.66
CA SER A 61 -18.86 0.09 5.28
C SER A 61 -18.50 -1.30 4.74
N ASP A 62 -17.27 -1.44 4.19
CA ASP A 62 -16.74 -2.70 3.70
C ASP A 62 -15.22 -2.78 4.01
N PRO A 63 -14.86 -2.88 5.30
CA PRO A 63 -13.49 -2.74 5.74
C PRO A 63 -12.59 -3.88 5.25
N MET A 64 -11.37 -3.54 4.86
CA MET A 64 -10.31 -4.48 4.53
C MET A 64 -8.98 -3.92 4.99
N THR A 65 -8.25 -4.72 5.72
CA THR A 65 -6.86 -4.43 6.11
C THR A 65 -5.90 -5.03 5.10
N LYS A 66 -4.90 -4.27 4.72
CA LYS A 66 -3.86 -4.65 3.75
C LYS A 66 -2.52 -4.78 4.47
N PHE A 67 -1.77 -5.81 4.14
CA PHE A 67 -0.40 -5.98 4.55
C PHE A 67 0.48 -6.06 3.31
N VAL A 68 1.43 -5.15 3.18
CA VAL A 68 2.20 -4.95 1.95
C VAL A 68 3.68 -5.00 2.26
N THR A 69 4.45 -5.75 1.47
CA THR A 69 5.92 -5.76 1.52
C THR A 69 6.49 -6.00 0.12
N VAL A 70 7.75 -5.67 -0.07
CA VAL A 70 8.51 -5.98 -1.31
C VAL A 70 9.45 -7.15 -1.03
N ILE A 71 9.32 -8.21 -1.83
CA ILE A 71 10.14 -9.43 -1.72
C ILE A 71 11.27 -9.49 -2.73
N LYS A 72 11.27 -8.59 -3.72
CA LYS A 72 12.35 -8.40 -4.69
C LYS A 72 12.32 -6.97 -5.22
N GLY A 73 13.49 -6.34 -5.36
CA GLY A 73 13.62 -4.96 -5.82
C GLY A 73 13.18 -3.96 -4.75
N ARG A 74 12.64 -2.81 -5.18
CA ARG A 74 12.20 -1.75 -4.28
C ARG A 74 11.13 -0.87 -4.90
N GLY A 75 10.36 -0.19 -4.03
CA GLY A 75 9.35 0.78 -4.45
C GLY A 75 8.90 1.66 -3.30
N LEU A 76 8.14 2.69 -3.62
CA LEU A 76 7.47 3.53 -2.63
C LEU A 76 6.02 3.13 -2.47
N ASP A 77 5.67 2.85 -1.24
CA ASP A 77 4.31 2.62 -0.78
C ASP A 77 3.76 3.93 -0.22
N TYR A 78 2.58 4.34 -0.69
CA TYR A 78 1.90 5.57 -0.26
C TYR A 78 0.66 5.22 0.53
N VAL A 79 0.51 5.88 1.66
CA VAL A 79 -0.68 5.80 2.50
C VAL A 79 -1.30 7.18 2.59
N ILE A 80 -2.58 7.30 2.24
CA ILE A 80 -3.33 8.55 2.23
C ILE A 80 -4.44 8.46 3.28
N ASP A 81 -4.54 9.40 4.20
CA ASP A 81 -5.61 9.42 5.19
C ASP A 81 -6.92 9.89 4.54
N LEU A 82 -7.88 8.99 4.39
CA LEU A 82 -9.18 9.27 3.78
C LEU A 82 -10.31 9.34 4.81
N ARG A 83 -10.00 9.33 6.10
CA ARG A 83 -10.97 9.45 7.19
C ARG A 83 -11.41 10.91 7.31
N LYS A 84 -12.65 11.22 6.97
CA LYS A 84 -13.18 12.59 6.89
C LYS A 84 -13.01 13.41 8.18
N GLU A 85 -13.15 12.75 9.33
CA GLU A 85 -13.04 13.40 10.65
C GLU A 85 -11.60 13.44 11.17
N SER A 86 -10.64 12.96 10.41
CA SER A 86 -9.23 12.99 10.80
C SER A 86 -8.64 14.40 10.64
N PRO A 87 -7.81 14.87 11.57
CA PRO A 87 -7.07 16.13 11.41
C PRO A 87 -6.05 16.07 10.25
N THR A 88 -5.71 14.86 9.79
CA THR A 88 -4.79 14.60 8.66
C THR A 88 -5.54 14.17 7.39
N TYR A 89 -6.84 14.48 7.28
CA TYR A 89 -7.62 14.13 6.10
C TYR A 89 -6.98 14.64 4.79
N LEU A 90 -6.79 13.74 3.82
CA LEU A 90 -6.10 13.92 2.53
C LEU A 90 -4.58 14.13 2.63
N GLU A 91 -3.99 14.13 3.81
CA GLU A 91 -2.53 14.05 3.93
C GLU A 91 -2.03 12.65 3.57
N TRP A 92 -0.78 12.57 3.12
CA TRP A 92 -0.16 11.30 2.77
C TRP A 92 1.26 11.19 3.30
N GLU A 93 1.65 9.96 3.55
CA GLU A 93 3.01 9.56 3.91
C GLU A 93 3.48 8.48 2.95
N GLN A 94 4.80 8.35 2.81
CA GLN A 94 5.41 7.31 1.99
C GLN A 94 6.41 6.49 2.78
N VAL A 95 6.53 5.22 2.37
CA VAL A 95 7.47 4.26 2.95
C VAL A 95 8.20 3.57 1.81
N GLU A 96 9.52 3.63 1.78
CA GLU A 96 10.27 2.77 0.87
C GLU A 96 10.25 1.33 1.39
N LEU A 97 9.79 0.42 0.53
CA LEU A 97 9.80 -1.02 0.76
C LEU A 97 10.81 -1.67 -0.19
N SER A 98 11.65 -2.55 0.33
CA SER A 98 12.62 -3.28 -0.47
C SER A 98 12.95 -4.64 0.15
N GLU A 99 13.48 -5.55 -0.68
CA GLU A 99 14.02 -6.83 -0.19
C GLU A 99 15.14 -6.63 0.85
N GLU A 100 15.89 -5.52 0.76
CA GLU A 100 16.99 -5.23 1.65
C GLU A 100 16.54 -4.71 3.02
N ASN A 101 15.53 -3.80 3.05
CA ASN A 101 15.09 -3.19 4.30
C ASN A 101 14.11 -4.07 5.09
N ALA A 102 13.52 -5.06 4.41
CA ALA A 102 12.55 -6.00 4.98
C ALA A 102 11.44 -5.32 5.79
N LEU A 103 10.93 -4.18 5.28
CA LEU A 103 9.80 -3.48 5.87
C LEU A 103 8.49 -3.96 5.28
N ALA A 104 7.44 -3.88 6.09
CA ALA A 104 6.07 -4.12 5.68
C ALA A 104 5.15 -3.05 6.27
N VAL A 105 4.08 -2.71 5.55
CA VAL A 105 3.08 -1.73 5.98
C VAL A 105 1.75 -2.43 6.19
N LEU A 106 1.16 -2.25 7.37
CA LEU A 106 -0.20 -2.67 7.70
C LEU A 106 -1.13 -1.48 7.60
N ILE A 107 -2.04 -1.52 6.62
CA ILE A 107 -2.93 -0.42 6.24
C ILE A 107 -4.38 -0.84 6.53
N PRO A 108 -5.02 -0.32 7.58
CA PRO A 108 -6.42 -0.60 7.87
C PRO A 108 -7.37 0.11 6.89
N ALA A 109 -8.67 -0.20 6.97
CA ALA A 109 -9.71 0.53 6.25
C ALA A 109 -9.69 2.02 6.60
N GLY A 110 -10.19 2.87 5.70
CA GLY A 110 -10.17 4.32 5.83
C GLY A 110 -8.91 4.99 5.28
N PHE A 111 -7.96 4.22 4.77
CA PHE A 111 -6.75 4.73 4.12
C PHE A 111 -6.70 4.36 2.64
N GLY A 112 -6.30 5.33 1.82
CA GLY A 112 -5.91 5.11 0.44
C GLY A 112 -4.52 4.49 0.36
N HIS A 113 -4.31 3.64 -0.64
CA HIS A 113 -3.06 2.94 -0.87
C HIS A 113 -2.64 3.08 -2.33
N ALA A 114 -1.39 3.48 -2.55
CA ALA A 114 -0.77 3.46 -3.86
C ALA A 114 0.68 2.97 -3.76
N PHE A 115 1.21 2.50 -4.88
CA PHE A 115 2.58 2.00 -4.96
C PHE A 115 3.21 2.37 -6.29
N ILE A 116 4.50 2.73 -6.28
CA ILE A 116 5.31 2.89 -7.48
C ILE A 116 6.61 2.11 -7.36
N SER A 117 6.93 1.29 -8.38
CA SER A 117 8.20 0.58 -8.43
C SER A 117 9.36 1.54 -8.72
N LEU A 118 10.47 1.40 -8.00
CA LEU A 118 11.70 2.18 -8.17
C LEU A 118 12.83 1.38 -8.84
N GLN A 119 12.50 0.19 -9.32
CA GLN A 119 13.45 -0.71 -9.95
C GLN A 119 12.74 -1.67 -10.88
N ASN A 120 13.39 -2.07 -11.96
CA ASN A 120 12.90 -3.13 -12.84
C ASN A 120 12.80 -4.47 -12.09
N ASN A 121 11.82 -5.28 -12.47
CA ASN A 121 11.55 -6.59 -11.87
C ASN A 121 11.26 -6.55 -10.36
N THR A 122 10.62 -5.48 -9.91
CA THR A 122 10.12 -5.40 -8.52
C THR A 122 8.96 -6.37 -8.32
N ILE A 123 8.98 -7.07 -7.19
CA ILE A 123 7.90 -8.00 -6.78
C ILE A 123 7.38 -7.58 -5.41
N GLN A 124 6.10 -7.22 -5.39
CA GLN A 124 5.36 -6.87 -4.18
C GLN A 124 4.51 -8.06 -3.73
N LEU A 125 4.57 -8.41 -2.46
CA LEU A 125 3.62 -9.30 -1.80
C LEU A 125 2.56 -8.46 -1.09
N TYR A 126 1.31 -8.79 -1.36
CA TYR A 126 0.14 -8.05 -0.89
C TYR A 126 -0.86 -9.03 -0.31
N SER A 127 -1.12 -8.92 0.99
CA SER A 127 -2.06 -9.76 1.70
C SER A 127 -3.23 -8.95 2.24
N VAL A 128 -4.40 -9.58 2.32
CA VAL A 128 -5.62 -8.98 2.84
C VAL A 128 -6.30 -9.91 3.84
N ASP A 129 -7.02 -9.33 4.80
CA ASP A 129 -7.76 -10.06 5.84
C ASP A 129 -9.14 -10.56 5.38
N ARG A 130 -9.52 -10.28 4.12
CA ARG A 130 -10.75 -10.76 3.47
C ARG A 130 -10.44 -11.35 2.12
N SER A 131 -11.18 -12.39 1.72
CA SER A 131 -11.16 -12.89 0.36
C SER A 131 -12.07 -12.04 -0.51
N GLY A 132 -11.72 -11.87 -1.76
CA GLY A 132 -12.55 -11.22 -2.77
C GLY A 132 -11.74 -10.63 -3.91
N ASP A 133 -12.40 -10.51 -5.06
CA ASP A 133 -11.88 -9.73 -6.17
C ASP A 133 -11.79 -8.25 -5.77
N GLY A 134 -11.03 -7.47 -6.44
CA GLY A 134 -10.95 -6.03 -6.20
C GLY A 134 -12.26 -5.26 -6.54
N ALA A 135 -13.36 -5.95 -6.88
CA ALA A 135 -14.59 -5.38 -7.40
C ALA A 135 -15.27 -4.34 -6.48
N HIS A 136 -14.99 -4.41 -5.18
CA HIS A 136 -15.49 -3.43 -4.21
C HIS A 136 -14.44 -2.39 -3.78
N SER A 137 -13.22 -2.40 -4.35
CA SER A 137 -12.24 -1.35 -4.08
C SER A 137 -12.68 -0.06 -4.74
N LYS A 138 -12.77 0.99 -3.95
CA LYS A 138 -12.95 2.36 -4.42
C LYS A 138 -11.59 2.92 -4.85
N GLN A 139 -11.61 3.96 -5.68
CA GLN A 139 -10.39 4.56 -6.23
C GLN A 139 -10.45 6.07 -6.28
N ILE A 140 -9.29 6.70 -6.24
CA ILE A 140 -9.10 8.13 -6.43
C ILE A 140 -7.99 8.32 -7.45
N ASN A 141 -8.15 9.33 -8.32
CA ASN A 141 -7.14 9.66 -9.29
C ASN A 141 -5.86 10.19 -8.62
N TYR A 142 -4.73 9.61 -8.93
CA TYR A 142 -3.44 10.01 -8.36
C TYR A 142 -3.04 11.46 -8.68
N LYS A 143 -3.64 12.07 -9.72
CA LYS A 143 -3.44 13.48 -10.10
C LYS A 143 -4.29 14.45 -9.30
N ASP A 144 -5.07 13.97 -8.33
CA ASP A 144 -5.93 14.85 -7.54
C ASP A 144 -5.12 15.92 -6.81
N SER A 145 -5.43 17.19 -7.10
CA SER A 145 -4.70 18.33 -6.54
C SER A 145 -4.94 18.54 -5.04
N LYS A 146 -6.04 18.01 -4.49
CA LYS A 146 -6.33 18.08 -3.05
C LYS A 146 -5.43 17.12 -2.26
N ILE A 147 -5.03 16.00 -2.87
CA ILE A 147 -4.05 15.06 -2.32
C ILE A 147 -2.63 15.53 -2.66
N GLY A 148 -2.40 15.98 -3.90
CA GLY A 148 -1.12 16.48 -4.34
C GLY A 148 0.02 15.47 -4.24
N LEU A 149 -0.28 14.18 -4.59
CA LEU A 149 0.70 13.10 -4.51
C LEU A 149 1.93 13.41 -5.36
N LYS A 150 3.12 13.23 -4.78
CA LYS A 150 4.41 13.47 -5.47
C LYS A 150 5.08 12.13 -5.75
N LEU A 151 5.38 11.88 -7.01
CA LEU A 151 6.07 10.66 -7.44
C LEU A 151 7.55 10.97 -7.72
N PRO A 152 8.49 10.10 -7.29
CA PRO A 152 9.93 10.34 -7.43
C PRO A 152 10.45 10.07 -8.85
N VAL A 153 9.70 9.26 -9.61
CA VAL A 153 10.02 8.89 -11.00
C VAL A 153 8.77 9.02 -11.87
N PRO A 154 8.91 9.22 -13.18
CA PRO A 154 7.78 9.19 -14.10
C PRO A 154 7.07 7.82 -14.08
N ILE A 155 5.75 7.82 -14.22
CA ILE A 155 5.00 6.59 -14.42
C ILE A 155 5.31 6.04 -15.81
N SER A 156 5.76 4.79 -15.87
CA SER A 156 6.02 4.06 -17.11
C SER A 156 4.86 3.15 -17.51
N GLU A 157 4.17 2.58 -16.51
CA GLU A 157 3.03 1.69 -16.70
C GLU A 157 1.95 1.99 -15.64
N ILE A 158 0.70 2.09 -16.08
CA ILE A 158 -0.47 2.30 -15.25
C ILE A 158 -1.70 1.70 -15.93
N SER A 159 -2.65 1.17 -15.19
CA SER A 159 -3.87 0.61 -15.76
C SER A 159 -4.85 1.69 -16.22
N ASP A 160 -5.70 1.38 -17.22
CA ASP A 160 -6.81 2.25 -17.62
C ASP A 160 -7.79 2.48 -16.46
N TYR A 161 -7.92 1.49 -15.59
CA TYR A 161 -8.72 1.58 -14.37
C TYR A 161 -8.23 2.71 -13.46
N ASP A 162 -6.92 2.79 -13.19
CA ASP A 162 -6.33 3.83 -12.35
C ASP A 162 -6.30 5.20 -13.06
N LEU A 163 -6.10 5.22 -14.37
CA LEU A 163 -6.14 6.45 -15.16
C LEU A 163 -7.54 7.10 -15.17
N SER A 164 -8.59 6.29 -15.18
CA SER A 164 -9.99 6.74 -15.21
C SER A 164 -10.59 6.97 -13.81
N ALA A 165 -9.80 6.83 -12.76
CA ALA A 165 -10.25 7.02 -11.38
C ALA A 165 -10.85 8.43 -11.16
N PRO A 166 -11.93 8.57 -10.37
CA PRO A 166 -12.53 9.86 -10.08
C PRO A 166 -11.64 10.72 -9.19
N PHE A 167 -11.78 12.03 -9.29
CA PHE A 167 -11.18 13.00 -8.38
C PHE A 167 -12.02 13.13 -7.09
N VAL A 168 -11.38 13.57 -6.03
CA VAL A 168 -12.08 13.89 -4.77
C VAL A 168 -13.08 15.03 -5.02
N SER A 169 -14.36 14.76 -4.85
CA SER A 169 -15.42 15.74 -5.02
C SER A 169 -15.37 16.84 -3.96
N GLU A 170 -16.16 17.91 -4.14
CA GLU A 170 -16.33 18.94 -3.09
C GLU A 170 -16.98 18.37 -1.81
N ARG A 171 -17.72 17.26 -1.92
CA ARG A 171 -18.33 16.54 -0.80
C ARG A 171 -17.42 15.51 -0.15
N GLY A 172 -16.16 15.42 -0.61
CA GLY A 172 -15.16 14.46 -0.13
C GLY A 172 -14.91 13.32 -1.10
N VAL A 173 -14.34 12.22 -0.60
CA VAL A 173 -14.01 11.04 -1.38
C VAL A 173 -15.29 10.40 -1.93
N VAL A 174 -15.35 10.20 -3.25
CA VAL A 174 -16.55 9.70 -3.95
C VAL A 174 -16.86 8.27 -3.52
N GLY A 175 -18.08 8.03 -3.11
CA GLY A 175 -18.56 6.69 -2.78
C GLY A 175 -19.57 6.62 -1.64
N GLU A 176 -20.26 7.71 -1.40
CA GLU A 176 -21.48 7.74 -0.59
C GLU A 176 -22.70 8.08 -1.43
#